data_2c56f162c20cfc9ecd51000722664f23
#
_entry.id   2c56f162c20cfc9ecd51000722664f23
#
_cell.length_a   1.000
_cell.length_b   1.000
_cell.length_c   1.000
_cell.angle_alpha   90.00
_cell.angle_beta   90.00
_cell.angle_gamma   90.00
#
_symmetry.space_group_name_H-M   'P 1'
#
loop_
_entity.id
_entity.type
_entity.pdbx_description
1 polymer ?
#
loop_
_entity_poly.entity_id
_entity_poly.type
_entity_poly.pdbx_seq_one_letter_code
_entity_poly.pdbx_strand_id
1 'polypeptide(L)'
;MNLRWEDYGTTCVVELDGELVSHASDVLQRACMERLDHGARNLVIDVSATPLVDSEGLETLLSLSEETVRRNGRCTLASPDPLFMSILELTGLKDRLEIHESVQDAARTLR
;
A
#
# COMPACT_ATOMS: atom_id res chain seq x y z
N MET A 1 -11.52 6.93 -7.05
CA MET A 1 -10.39 6.90 -6.12
C MET A 1 -9.35 7.93 -6.54
N ASN A 2 -8.89 8.70 -5.60
CA ASN A 2 -7.82 9.68 -5.82
C ASN A 2 -6.54 9.20 -5.17
N LEU A 3 -5.41 9.42 -5.84
CA LEU A 3 -4.09 9.10 -5.32
C LEU A 3 -3.30 10.38 -5.11
N ARG A 4 -2.61 10.47 -3.98
CA ARG A 4 -1.65 11.54 -3.70
C ARG A 4 -0.32 10.91 -3.34
N TRP A 5 0.75 11.61 -3.67
CA TRP A 5 2.11 11.10 -3.54
C TRP A 5 2.99 12.08 -2.79
N GLU A 6 3.85 11.54 -1.95
CA GLU A 6 4.95 12.31 -1.39
C GLU A 6 6.20 11.44 -1.40
N ASP A 7 7.30 11.99 -1.89
CA ASP A 7 8.57 11.29 -1.92
C ASP A 7 9.47 11.78 -0.81
N TYR A 8 10.05 10.84 -0.07
CA TYR A 8 11.02 11.08 0.99
C TYR A 8 12.25 10.22 0.69
N GLY A 9 13.22 10.79 -0.05
CA GLY A 9 14.35 10.00 -0.51
C GLY A 9 13.89 8.90 -1.45
N THR A 10 14.15 7.64 -1.10
CA THR A 10 13.73 6.48 -1.89
C THR A 10 12.40 5.87 -1.42
N THR A 11 11.74 6.52 -0.46
CA THR A 11 10.43 6.08 0.03
C THR A 11 9.35 6.95 -0.59
N CYS A 12 8.36 6.31 -1.20
CA CYS A 12 7.20 6.99 -1.74
C CYS A 12 5.98 6.68 -0.87
N VAL A 13 5.34 7.72 -0.34
CA VAL A 13 4.09 7.58 0.40
C VAL A 13 2.95 7.82 -0.58
N VAL A 14 2.07 6.84 -0.68
CA VAL A 14 0.90 6.89 -1.56
C VAL A 14 -0.34 6.93 -0.69
N GLU A 15 -1.10 8.01 -0.78
CA GLU A 15 -2.38 8.12 -0.07
C GLU A 15 -3.52 7.75 -1.01
N LEU A 16 -4.33 6.77 -0.59
CA LEU A 16 -5.52 6.35 -1.33
C LEU A 16 -6.75 6.99 -0.71
N ASP A 17 -7.45 7.79 -1.50
CA ASP A 17 -8.70 8.42 -1.07
C ASP A 17 -9.85 7.82 -1.88
N GLY A 18 -10.62 6.93 -1.26
CA GLY A 18 -11.73 6.24 -1.88
C GLY A 18 -11.60 4.72 -1.83
N GLU A 19 -12.58 4.04 -2.39
CA GLU A 19 -12.66 2.59 -2.36
C GLU A 19 -11.64 1.94 -3.30
N LEU A 20 -10.94 0.93 -2.80
CA LEU A 20 -9.98 0.17 -3.61
C LEU A 20 -10.69 -1.05 -4.20
N VAL A 21 -11.52 -0.81 -5.20
CA VAL A 21 -12.35 -1.83 -5.85
C VAL A 21 -12.27 -1.69 -7.37
N SER A 22 -12.54 -2.78 -8.09
CA SER A 22 -12.62 -2.79 -9.55
C SER A 22 -11.39 -2.14 -10.21
N HIS A 23 -11.59 -1.17 -11.10
CA HIS A 23 -10.50 -0.52 -11.84
C HIS A 23 -9.54 0.29 -10.97
N ALA A 24 -9.91 0.59 -9.72
CA ALA A 24 -9.02 1.31 -8.82
C ALA A 24 -7.75 0.51 -8.53
N SER A 25 -7.83 -0.81 -8.49
CA SER A 25 -6.65 -1.66 -8.30
C SER A 25 -5.66 -1.53 -9.45
N ASP A 26 -6.14 -1.44 -10.69
CA ASP A 26 -5.28 -1.24 -11.85
C ASP A 26 -4.59 0.12 -11.82
N VAL A 27 -5.32 1.16 -11.42
CA VAL A 27 -4.77 2.51 -11.28
C VAL A 27 -3.66 2.52 -10.24
N LEU A 28 -3.90 1.91 -9.09
CA LEU A 28 -2.91 1.83 -8.02
C LEU A 28 -1.68 1.05 -8.47
N GLN A 29 -1.88 -0.12 -9.09
CA GLN A 29 -0.79 -0.96 -9.56
C GLN A 29 0.11 -0.20 -10.52
N ARG A 30 -0.49 0.42 -11.53
CA ARG A 30 0.25 1.14 -12.56
C ARG A 30 1.02 2.31 -11.98
N ALA A 31 0.38 3.07 -11.12
CA ALA A 31 1.00 4.24 -10.53
C ALA A 31 2.17 3.86 -9.62
N CYS A 32 2.02 2.84 -8.78
CA CYS A 32 3.09 2.38 -7.90
C CYS A 32 4.25 1.78 -8.69
N MET A 33 3.97 0.99 -9.73
CA MET A 33 5.02 0.44 -10.59
C MET A 33 5.83 1.54 -11.26
N GLU A 34 5.16 2.58 -11.71
CA GLU A 34 5.84 3.74 -12.30
C GLU A 34 6.77 4.41 -11.30
N ARG A 35 6.34 4.57 -10.05
CA ARG A 35 7.19 5.14 -9.00
C ARG A 35 8.42 4.28 -8.73
N LEU A 36 8.23 2.97 -8.68
CA LEU A 36 9.35 2.04 -8.49
C LEU A 36 10.32 2.08 -9.67
N ASP A 37 9.81 2.21 -10.88
CA ASP A 37 10.65 2.29 -12.10
C ASP A 37 11.43 3.61 -12.15
N HIS A 38 10.97 4.66 -11.47
CA HIS A 38 11.64 5.96 -11.41
C HIS A 38 12.47 6.18 -10.15
N GLY A 39 12.80 5.13 -9.43
CA GLY A 39 13.78 5.18 -8.35
C GLY A 39 13.25 5.02 -6.94
N ALA A 40 11.95 4.95 -6.73
CA ALA A 40 11.41 4.62 -5.41
C ALA A 40 11.81 3.17 -5.08
N ARG A 41 12.24 2.94 -3.86
CA ARG A 41 12.58 1.60 -3.38
C ARG A 41 11.50 1.08 -2.44
N ASN A 42 10.98 1.95 -1.60
CA ASN A 42 9.99 1.61 -0.60
C ASN A 42 8.67 2.33 -0.87
N LEU A 43 7.57 1.63 -0.60
CA LEU A 43 6.22 2.19 -0.68
C LEU A 43 5.59 2.17 0.70
N VAL A 44 4.96 3.27 1.08
CA VAL A 44 4.04 3.32 2.21
C VAL A 44 2.68 3.63 1.62
N ILE A 45 1.76 2.69 1.71
CA ILE A 45 0.41 2.85 1.16
C ILE A 45 -0.52 3.21 2.31
N ASP A 46 -0.95 4.45 2.33
CA ASP A 46 -1.84 4.99 3.35
C ASP A 46 -3.29 4.71 2.95
N VAL A 47 -3.95 3.85 3.72
CA VAL A 47 -5.34 3.44 3.48
C VAL A 47 -6.30 4.02 4.52
N SER A 48 -5.91 5.07 5.22
CA SER A 48 -6.76 5.71 6.24
C SER A 48 -8.07 6.23 5.66
N ALA A 49 -8.10 6.61 4.38
CA ALA A 49 -9.29 7.10 3.69
C ALA A 49 -9.83 6.09 2.67
N THR A 50 -9.55 4.80 2.87
CA THR A 50 -9.98 3.71 2.00
C THR A 50 -10.97 2.82 2.76
N PRO A 51 -12.27 3.09 2.67
CA PRO A 51 -13.26 2.38 3.49
C PRO A 51 -13.56 0.96 3.04
N LEU A 52 -13.21 0.61 1.80
CA LEU A 52 -13.55 -0.70 1.24
C LEU A 52 -12.46 -1.17 0.29
N VAL A 53 -12.21 -2.49 0.33
CA VAL A 53 -11.28 -3.16 -0.59
C VAL A 53 -11.89 -4.47 -1.04
N ASP A 54 -11.81 -4.77 -2.33
CA ASP A 54 -12.26 -6.05 -2.88
C ASP A 54 -11.08 -7.01 -3.07
N SER A 55 -11.35 -8.20 -3.59
CA SER A 55 -10.30 -9.21 -3.79
C SER A 55 -9.23 -8.76 -4.76
N GLU A 56 -9.58 -8.00 -5.80
CA GLU A 56 -8.60 -7.46 -6.74
C GLU A 56 -7.70 -6.43 -6.06
N GLY A 57 -8.27 -5.60 -5.20
CA GLY A 57 -7.51 -4.65 -4.41
C GLY A 57 -6.52 -5.33 -3.49
N LEU A 58 -6.95 -6.40 -2.82
CA LEU A 58 -6.08 -7.18 -1.95
C LEU A 58 -4.94 -7.84 -2.73
N GLU A 59 -5.25 -8.40 -3.90
CA GLU A 59 -4.23 -9.00 -4.77
C GLU A 59 -3.20 -7.96 -5.21
N THR A 60 -3.66 -6.75 -5.51
CA THR A 60 -2.76 -5.65 -5.90
C THR A 60 -1.82 -5.27 -4.77
N LEU A 61 -2.34 -5.15 -3.54
CA LEU A 61 -1.50 -4.84 -2.38
C LEU A 61 -0.44 -5.93 -2.18
N LEU A 62 -0.83 -7.19 -2.28
CA LEU A 62 0.10 -8.30 -2.14
C LEU A 62 1.14 -8.30 -3.27
N SER A 63 0.71 -8.07 -4.49
CA SER A 63 1.60 -8.00 -5.66
C SER A 63 2.63 -6.88 -5.52
N LEU A 64 2.22 -5.72 -5.05
CA LEU A 64 3.13 -4.59 -4.82
C LEU A 64 4.13 -4.91 -3.72
N SER A 65 3.68 -5.59 -2.65
CA SER A 65 4.58 -6.04 -1.59
C SER A 65 5.65 -6.99 -2.13
N GLU A 66 5.25 -7.95 -2.95
CA GLU A 66 6.18 -8.91 -3.55
C GLU A 66 7.15 -8.22 -4.51
N GLU A 67 6.66 -7.26 -5.27
CA GLU A 67 7.51 -6.53 -6.23
C GLU A 67 8.57 -5.69 -5.53
N THR A 68 8.21 -4.98 -4.45
CA THR A 68 9.17 -4.19 -3.69
C THR A 68 10.26 -5.06 -3.05
N VAL A 69 9.87 -6.21 -2.51
CA VAL A 69 10.84 -7.17 -1.95
C VAL A 69 11.79 -7.66 -3.05
N ARG A 70 11.27 -7.97 -4.23
CA ARG A 70 12.09 -8.42 -5.35
C ARG A 70 13.11 -7.36 -5.76
N ARG A 71 12.80 -6.09 -5.55
CA ARG A 71 13.68 -4.95 -5.83
C ARG A 71 14.51 -4.52 -4.61
N ASN A 72 14.58 -5.35 -3.59
CA ASN A 72 15.29 -5.09 -2.34
C ASN A 72 14.73 -3.91 -1.52
N GLY A 73 13.43 -3.67 -1.66
CA GLY A 73 12.72 -2.66 -0.91
C GLY A 73 11.65 -3.27 -0.04
N ARG A 74 10.76 -2.41 0.46
CA ARG A 74 9.65 -2.82 1.32
C ARG A 74 8.39 -2.07 0.93
N CYS A 75 7.26 -2.74 1.09
CA CYS A 75 5.94 -2.12 0.96
C CYS A 75 5.22 -2.26 2.29
N THR A 76 4.78 -1.16 2.85
CA THR A 76 4.05 -1.16 4.12
C THR A 76 2.67 -0.56 3.91
N LEU A 77 1.69 -1.10 4.62
CA LEU A 77 0.33 -0.60 4.63
C LEU A 77 0.14 0.20 5.91
N ALA A 78 -0.33 1.42 5.80
CA ALA A 78 -0.47 2.31 6.95
C ALA A 78 -1.92 2.68 7.22
N SER A 79 -2.28 2.69 8.49
CA SER A 79 -3.55 3.22 9.00
C SER A 79 -4.81 2.53 8.48
N PRO A 80 -4.86 1.18 8.37
CA PRO A 80 -6.11 0.53 8.00
C PRO A 80 -7.16 0.77 9.08
N ASP A 81 -8.37 1.10 8.66
CA ASP A 81 -9.47 1.24 9.62
C ASP A 81 -9.91 -0.15 10.12
N PRO A 82 -10.79 -0.23 11.15
CA PRO A 82 -11.19 -1.52 11.71
C PRO A 82 -11.81 -2.48 10.69
N LEU A 83 -12.58 -1.97 9.73
CA LEU A 83 -13.18 -2.82 8.70
C LEU A 83 -12.10 -3.38 7.76
N PHE A 84 -11.20 -2.52 7.31
CA PHE A 84 -10.08 -2.93 6.44
C PHE A 84 -9.22 -3.97 7.16
N MET A 85 -8.90 -3.72 8.43
CA MET A 85 -8.11 -4.66 9.24
C MET A 85 -8.83 -6.01 9.38
N SER A 86 -10.15 -5.99 9.58
CA SER A 86 -10.94 -7.23 9.65
C SER A 86 -10.85 -8.04 8.36
N ILE A 87 -10.88 -7.37 7.22
CA ILE A 87 -10.74 -8.03 5.92
C ILE A 87 -9.35 -8.66 5.80
N LEU A 88 -8.30 -7.96 6.22
CA LEU A 88 -6.95 -8.51 6.21
C LEU A 88 -6.82 -9.74 7.10
N GLU A 89 -7.44 -9.72 8.27
CA GLU A 89 -7.44 -10.85 9.19
C GLU A 89 -8.20 -12.05 8.61
N LEU A 90 -9.41 -11.83 8.09
CA LEU A 90 -10.25 -12.89 7.55
C LEU A 90 -9.66 -13.55 6.31
N THR A 91 -8.90 -12.82 5.53
CA THR A 91 -8.27 -13.35 4.31
C THR A 91 -6.89 -13.94 4.56
N GLY A 92 -6.36 -13.81 5.78
CA GLY A 92 -5.00 -14.26 6.11
C GLY A 92 -3.90 -13.33 5.61
N LEU A 93 -4.27 -12.21 4.99
CA LEU A 93 -3.27 -11.27 4.43
C LEU A 93 -2.56 -10.45 5.50
N LYS A 94 -3.13 -10.36 6.70
CA LYS A 94 -2.49 -9.68 7.82
C LYS A 94 -1.08 -10.23 8.09
N ASP A 95 -0.89 -11.53 7.91
CA ASP A 95 0.40 -12.18 8.16
C ASP A 95 1.34 -12.11 6.96
N ARG A 96 0.87 -11.63 5.82
CA ARG A 96 1.63 -11.56 4.57
C ARG A 96 1.99 -10.13 4.16
N LEU A 97 1.42 -9.14 4.83
CA LEU A 97 1.66 -7.73 4.57
C LEU A 97 2.25 -7.08 5.82
N GLU A 98 3.15 -6.15 5.64
CA GLU A 98 3.65 -5.34 6.74
C GLU A 98 2.65 -4.20 6.98
N ILE A 99 2.15 -4.09 8.22
CA ILE A 99 1.08 -3.14 8.56
C ILE A 99 1.52 -2.29 9.73
N HIS A 100 1.28 -0.99 9.66
CA HIS A 100 1.54 -0.04 10.73
C HIS A 100 0.31 0.81 11.00
N GLU A 101 0.21 1.31 12.22
CA GLU A 101 -0.94 2.10 12.66
C GLU A 101 -0.94 3.50 12.06
N SER A 102 0.22 3.99 11.60
CA SER A 102 0.33 5.33 11.02
C SER A 102 1.42 5.38 9.96
N VAL A 103 1.34 6.40 9.11
CA VAL A 103 2.39 6.67 8.13
C VAL A 103 3.72 6.96 8.82
N GLN A 104 3.70 7.66 9.95
CA GLN A 104 4.90 7.98 10.71
C GLN A 104 5.60 6.72 11.23
N ASP A 105 4.82 5.77 11.75
CA ASP A 105 5.37 4.50 12.23
C ASP A 105 5.96 3.69 11.08
N ALA A 106 5.26 3.62 9.95
CA ALA A 106 5.76 2.94 8.76
C ALA A 106 7.07 3.57 8.28
N ALA A 107 7.12 4.89 8.18
CA ALA A 107 8.29 5.61 7.70
C ALA A 107 9.51 5.41 8.59
N ARG A 108 9.33 5.33 9.92
CA ARG A 108 10.44 5.09 10.85
C ARG A 108 11.14 3.77 10.60
N THR A 109 10.42 2.75 10.19
CA THR A 109 11.00 1.41 9.96
C THR A 109 11.82 1.34 8.67
N LEU A 110 11.70 2.35 7.81
CA LEU A 110 12.35 2.38 6.50
C LEU A 110 13.62 3.22 6.45
N ARG A 111 14.09 3.67 7.60
CA ARG A 111 15.34 4.43 7.71
C ARG A 111 16.56 3.55 7.54
#